data_67abd1a7481d951ab9bd36662969d0bc
#
_entry.id   67abd1a7481d951ab9bd36662969d0bc
#
_cell.length_a   1.000
_cell.length_b   1.000
_cell.length_c   1.000
_cell.angle_alpha   90.00
_cell.angle_beta   90.00
_cell.angle_gamma   90.00
#
_symmetry.space_group_name_H-M   'P 1'
#
loop_
_entity.id
_entity.type
_entity.pdbx_description
1 polymer ?
#
loop_
_entity_poly.entity_id
_entity_poly.type
_entity_poly.pdbx_seq_one_letter_code
_entity_poly.pdbx_strand_id
1 'polypeptide(L)'
;MEPNNIDVQIFDYLSKPLANEENHFFSAKLAILDTIGCIIHASSYENVHSFAAGETSVELLKNPFKTVQNFNSLVDSTWYLTVLTRWFDYNDTFLAKEWGHPSDNFGTIYTFFQKNTSYKFVDFTTALTKAYEIQGSLCLGTSLNKLGFDHVFFVKLASGSVFSHLLSDGNSEIVKRTVNNILMDGPSSRAYRHFPNVGKRKSWAAADASKRGIELSQISRTADEVYDTIQNEDDWGFENIFMKNSELSFGKDLDDWVIQNVLFKVLFPAEFHGQSAVEAATQLSSEFNQSRDKLYKINLFTHEPAVRIISNKKELKNASDRDHSLEYMVAAALLYGDLTYEMYEDNFSGLAEINQLRKKIYVQEEPKFTENYYEFSKRHISNSIEILYNDNTRSEKITIENPIGHPSRREEAIPLLEEKFIKNVESAFSLKKANQVWDEILNLKKDDEVKKLFSILIEDE
;
A
#
# COMPACT_ATOMS: atom_id res chain seq x y z
N MET A 1 14.19 -15.70 29.81
CA MET A 1 13.38 -15.76 28.58
C MET A 1 14.37 -15.61 27.46
N GLU A 2 14.40 -16.54 26.52
CA GLU A 2 15.19 -16.32 25.30
C GLU A 2 14.70 -15.02 24.65
N PRO A 3 15.59 -14.19 24.11
CA PRO A 3 15.18 -12.97 23.45
C PRO A 3 14.19 -13.31 22.33
N ASN A 4 13.10 -12.59 22.27
CA ASN A 4 11.99 -12.82 21.34
C ASN A 4 12.38 -12.29 19.95
N ASN A 5 13.44 -12.85 19.37
CA ASN A 5 14.05 -12.38 18.14
C ASN A 5 13.09 -12.52 16.95
N ILE A 6 13.01 -11.47 16.16
CA ILE A 6 12.09 -11.38 15.03
C ILE A 6 12.37 -12.43 13.94
N ASP A 7 13.62 -12.83 13.76
CA ASP A 7 14.02 -13.86 12.80
C ASP A 7 13.46 -15.23 13.15
N VAL A 8 13.45 -15.58 14.46
CA VAL A 8 12.84 -16.80 14.98
C VAL A 8 11.31 -16.75 14.80
N GLN A 9 10.67 -15.65 15.21
CA GLN A 9 9.21 -15.50 15.08
C GLN A 9 8.75 -15.57 13.61
N ILE A 10 9.47 -14.93 12.71
CA ILE A 10 9.19 -14.97 11.26
C ILE A 10 9.34 -16.39 10.74
N PHE A 11 10.45 -17.08 11.06
CA PHE A 11 10.66 -18.46 10.61
C PHE A 11 9.58 -19.41 11.13
N ASP A 12 9.27 -19.33 12.43
CA ASP A 12 8.23 -20.16 13.05
C ASP A 12 6.87 -19.95 12.40
N TYR A 13 6.55 -18.71 12.07
CA TYR A 13 5.30 -18.38 11.36
C TYR A 13 5.29 -18.91 9.93
N LEU A 14 6.37 -18.71 9.18
CA LEU A 14 6.48 -19.18 7.79
C LEU A 14 6.39 -20.71 7.69
N SER A 15 6.86 -21.43 8.69
CA SER A 15 6.87 -22.90 8.73
C SER A 15 5.52 -23.52 9.11
N LYS A 16 4.57 -22.75 9.65
CA LYS A 16 3.27 -23.24 10.08
C LYS A 16 2.21 -23.06 8.99
N PRO A 17 1.24 -23.99 8.85
CA PRO A 17 0.05 -23.74 8.03
C PRO A 17 -0.77 -22.61 8.60
N LEU A 18 -1.53 -21.91 7.75
CA LEU A 18 -2.51 -20.91 8.18
C LEU A 18 -3.76 -21.60 8.76
N ALA A 19 -4.32 -21.00 9.82
CA ALA A 19 -5.38 -21.65 10.59
C ALA A 19 -6.77 -21.59 9.93
N ASN A 20 -7.05 -20.57 9.11
CA ASN A 20 -8.40 -20.29 8.59
C ASN A 20 -8.40 -20.09 7.07
N GLU A 21 -8.20 -21.18 6.33
CA GLU A 21 -7.96 -21.16 4.88
C GLU A 21 -9.05 -20.49 4.04
N GLU A 22 -10.32 -20.50 4.43
CA GLU A 22 -11.41 -19.97 3.61
C GLU A 22 -11.42 -18.43 3.60
N ASN A 23 -11.29 -17.82 4.77
CA ASN A 23 -11.41 -16.36 4.91
C ASN A 23 -10.23 -15.61 4.25
N HIS A 24 -9.00 -16.07 4.50
CA HIS A 24 -7.84 -15.41 3.89
C HIS A 24 -7.75 -15.68 2.38
N PHE A 25 -8.21 -16.84 1.92
CA PHE A 25 -8.19 -17.19 0.50
C PHE A 25 -9.04 -16.24 -0.35
N PHE A 26 -10.25 -15.92 0.11
CA PHE A 26 -11.10 -14.93 -0.57
C PHE A 26 -10.51 -13.52 -0.50
N SER A 27 -10.01 -13.10 0.68
CA SER A 27 -9.36 -11.80 0.86
C SER A 27 -8.12 -11.66 -0.01
N ALA A 28 -7.33 -12.73 -0.16
CA ALA A 28 -6.17 -12.76 -1.04
C ALA A 28 -6.56 -12.55 -2.52
N LYS A 29 -7.65 -13.14 -2.98
CA LYS A 29 -8.15 -12.90 -4.35
C LYS A 29 -8.51 -11.43 -4.59
N LEU A 30 -9.19 -10.79 -3.63
CA LEU A 30 -9.51 -9.36 -3.73
C LEU A 30 -8.23 -8.50 -3.78
N ALA A 31 -7.24 -8.82 -2.93
CA ALA A 31 -5.96 -8.12 -2.93
C ALA A 31 -5.17 -8.33 -4.24
N ILE A 32 -5.21 -9.54 -4.79
CA ILE A 32 -4.62 -9.88 -6.10
C ILE A 32 -5.28 -9.03 -7.20
N LEU A 33 -6.61 -9.00 -7.26
CA LEU A 33 -7.36 -8.23 -8.25
C LEU A 33 -7.07 -6.72 -8.14
N ASP A 34 -7.12 -6.16 -6.93
CA ASP A 34 -6.78 -4.75 -6.70
C ASP A 34 -5.38 -4.41 -7.23
N THR A 35 -4.41 -5.26 -6.90
CA THR A 35 -3.01 -5.07 -7.31
C THR A 35 -2.83 -5.19 -8.83
N ILE A 36 -3.43 -6.19 -9.46
CA ILE A 36 -3.39 -6.39 -10.92
C ILE A 36 -3.99 -5.19 -11.64
N GLY A 37 -5.14 -4.70 -11.19
CA GLY A 37 -5.76 -3.50 -11.75
C GLY A 37 -4.83 -2.29 -11.68
N CYS A 38 -4.14 -2.07 -10.54
CA CYS A 38 -3.16 -0.99 -10.39
C CYS A 38 -1.96 -1.15 -11.32
N ILE A 39 -1.43 -2.37 -11.48
CA ILE A 39 -0.29 -2.68 -12.37
C ILE A 39 -0.66 -2.36 -13.83
N ILE A 40 -1.80 -2.84 -14.30
CA ILE A 40 -2.25 -2.64 -15.68
C ILE A 40 -2.49 -1.16 -15.95
N HIS A 41 -3.18 -0.47 -15.03
CA HIS A 41 -3.42 0.97 -15.15
C HIS A 41 -2.10 1.76 -15.23
N ALA A 42 -1.15 1.50 -14.34
CA ALA A 42 0.14 2.19 -14.37
C ALA A 42 0.93 1.92 -15.65
N SER A 43 0.89 0.69 -16.18
CA SER A 43 1.58 0.34 -17.43
C SER A 43 0.99 0.99 -18.68
N SER A 44 -0.25 1.47 -18.62
CA SER A 44 -0.86 2.21 -19.75
C SER A 44 -0.26 3.60 -19.96
N TYR A 45 0.50 4.11 -18.99
CA TYR A 45 1.25 5.36 -19.10
C TYR A 45 2.69 5.06 -19.56
N GLU A 46 3.04 5.41 -20.79
CA GLU A 46 4.32 5.07 -21.42
C GLU A 46 5.55 5.48 -20.59
N ASN A 47 5.51 6.68 -20.00
CA ASN A 47 6.60 7.17 -19.15
C ASN A 47 6.77 6.37 -17.86
N VAL A 48 5.67 5.84 -17.30
CA VAL A 48 5.68 4.99 -16.10
C VAL A 48 6.19 3.60 -16.47
N HIS A 49 5.67 3.06 -17.55
CA HIS A 49 6.04 1.75 -18.06
C HIS A 49 7.54 1.69 -18.39
N SER A 50 8.05 2.70 -19.10
CA SER A 50 9.47 2.84 -19.41
C SER A 50 10.34 3.00 -18.14
N PHE A 51 9.90 3.82 -17.17
CA PHE A 51 10.60 3.97 -15.90
C PHE A 51 10.68 2.65 -15.12
N ALA A 52 9.58 1.90 -15.08
CA ALA A 52 9.53 0.61 -14.39
C ALA A 52 10.47 -0.43 -15.03
N ALA A 53 10.59 -0.42 -16.35
CA ALA A 53 11.51 -1.32 -17.06
C ALA A 53 12.99 -0.97 -16.85
N GLY A 54 13.30 0.27 -16.44
CA GLY A 54 14.68 0.72 -16.23
C GLY A 54 15.48 0.77 -17.53
N GLU A 55 16.79 0.53 -17.44
CA GLU A 55 17.70 0.50 -18.60
C GLU A 55 17.80 -0.90 -19.26
N THR A 56 16.86 -1.80 -18.93
CA THR A 56 16.85 -3.13 -19.52
C THR A 56 16.42 -3.04 -20.99
N SER A 57 17.05 -3.83 -21.86
CA SER A 57 16.65 -3.96 -23.27
C SER A 57 15.43 -4.86 -23.47
N VAL A 58 14.52 -4.88 -22.50
CA VAL A 58 13.29 -5.68 -22.55
C VAL A 58 12.28 -4.99 -23.46
N GLU A 59 11.70 -5.73 -24.38
CA GLU A 59 10.59 -5.25 -25.17
C GLU A 59 9.38 -4.99 -24.27
N LEU A 60 8.89 -3.74 -24.27
CA LEU A 60 7.72 -3.33 -23.54
C LEU A 60 6.47 -3.67 -24.34
N LEU A 61 5.70 -4.61 -23.80
CA LEU A 61 4.43 -5.02 -24.38
C LEU A 61 3.27 -4.28 -23.68
N LYS A 62 2.17 -4.08 -24.40
CA LYS A 62 0.95 -3.47 -23.83
C LYS A 62 0.51 -4.18 -22.55
N ASN A 63 0.72 -5.50 -22.49
CA ASN A 63 0.44 -6.31 -21.30
C ASN A 63 1.69 -6.40 -20.41
N PRO A 64 1.67 -5.81 -19.19
CA PRO A 64 2.81 -5.82 -18.28
C PRO A 64 3.19 -7.22 -17.81
N PHE A 65 2.24 -8.15 -17.74
CA PHE A 65 2.50 -9.55 -17.36
C PHE A 65 3.17 -10.35 -18.50
N LYS A 66 2.99 -9.96 -19.75
CA LYS A 66 3.81 -10.47 -20.86
C LYS A 66 5.20 -9.83 -20.86
N THR A 67 5.28 -8.54 -20.59
CA THR A 67 6.57 -7.83 -20.50
C THR A 67 7.46 -8.48 -19.43
N VAL A 68 6.91 -8.79 -18.24
CA VAL A 68 7.72 -9.37 -17.16
C VAL A 68 8.26 -10.76 -17.48
N GLN A 69 7.67 -11.51 -18.41
CA GLN A 69 8.21 -12.81 -18.85
C GLN A 69 9.55 -12.68 -19.56
N ASN A 70 9.82 -11.51 -20.15
CA ASN A 70 11.05 -11.24 -20.89
C ASN A 70 12.23 -10.89 -19.97
N PHE A 71 11.99 -10.65 -18.66
CA PHE A 71 13.07 -10.41 -17.72
C PHE A 71 13.76 -11.72 -17.33
N ASN A 72 15.10 -11.71 -17.37
CA ASN A 72 15.91 -12.83 -16.93
C ASN A 72 16.17 -12.84 -15.43
N SER A 73 16.06 -11.68 -14.78
CA SER A 73 16.35 -11.47 -13.37
C SER A 73 15.04 -11.43 -12.55
N LEU A 74 14.98 -12.22 -11.48
CA LEU A 74 13.88 -12.15 -10.50
C LEU A 74 13.83 -10.79 -9.81
N VAL A 75 14.98 -10.20 -9.58
CA VAL A 75 15.14 -8.86 -8.96
C VAL A 75 14.51 -7.79 -9.85
N ASP A 76 14.81 -7.82 -11.16
CA ASP A 76 14.26 -6.84 -12.11
C ASP A 76 12.76 -7.03 -12.33
N SER A 77 12.30 -8.28 -12.40
CA SER A 77 10.86 -8.60 -12.47
C SER A 77 10.09 -8.07 -11.26
N THR A 78 10.64 -8.25 -10.07
CA THR A 78 10.04 -7.73 -8.82
C THR A 78 10.03 -6.20 -8.79
N TRP A 79 11.15 -5.58 -9.15
CA TRP A 79 11.22 -4.12 -9.28
C TRP A 79 10.13 -3.60 -10.22
N TYR A 80 10.06 -4.14 -11.42
CA TYR A 80 9.10 -3.73 -12.45
C TYR A 80 7.66 -3.80 -11.95
N LEU A 81 7.22 -4.96 -11.45
CA LEU A 81 5.85 -5.13 -10.96
C LEU A 81 5.54 -4.24 -9.74
N THR A 82 6.47 -4.10 -8.81
CA THR A 82 6.23 -3.30 -7.59
C THR A 82 6.23 -1.80 -7.89
N VAL A 83 7.04 -1.31 -8.86
CA VAL A 83 6.92 0.07 -9.34
C VAL A 83 5.53 0.33 -9.89
N LEU A 84 5.02 -0.55 -10.78
CA LEU A 84 3.70 -0.40 -11.37
C LEU A 84 2.60 -0.47 -10.30
N THR A 85 2.72 -1.36 -9.32
CA THR A 85 1.78 -1.45 -8.18
C THR A 85 1.66 -0.12 -7.44
N ARG A 86 2.79 0.56 -7.18
CA ARG A 86 2.85 1.74 -6.30
C ARG A 86 2.73 3.09 -6.99
N TRP A 87 2.76 3.14 -8.30
CA TRP A 87 2.97 4.41 -9.00
C TRP A 87 1.96 5.48 -8.66
N PHE A 88 0.67 5.15 -8.69
CA PHE A 88 -0.43 6.08 -8.44
C PHE A 88 -0.92 6.09 -7.00
N ASP A 89 -0.26 5.36 -6.08
CA ASP A 89 -0.69 5.25 -4.68
C ASP A 89 -2.17 4.83 -4.55
N TYR A 90 -2.62 3.92 -5.41
CA TYR A 90 -4.02 3.46 -5.50
C TYR A 90 -4.23 2.00 -5.11
N ASN A 91 -3.15 1.29 -4.80
CA ASN A 91 -3.17 -0.04 -4.24
C ASN A 91 -3.60 -0.01 -2.76
N ASP A 92 -3.80 -1.19 -2.19
CA ASP A 92 -4.25 -1.35 -0.80
C ASP A 92 -3.36 -0.59 0.21
N THR A 93 -3.88 -0.45 1.41
CA THR A 93 -3.17 0.22 2.52
C THR A 93 -3.45 -0.51 3.82
N PHE A 94 -2.53 -0.44 4.75
CA PHE A 94 -2.70 -0.88 6.13
C PHE A 94 -2.22 0.22 7.08
N LEU A 95 -3.11 0.68 7.98
CA LEU A 95 -2.85 1.79 8.91
C LEU A 95 -2.86 1.30 10.36
N ALA A 96 -1.82 1.69 11.10
CA ALA A 96 -1.65 1.39 12.52
C ALA A 96 -0.70 2.43 13.16
N LYS A 97 0.19 2.01 14.10
CA LYS A 97 1.29 2.87 14.61
C LYS A 97 2.25 3.29 13.48
N GLU A 98 2.46 2.41 12.53
CA GLU A 98 3.05 2.65 11.22
C GLU A 98 2.00 2.33 10.16
N TRP A 99 2.23 2.73 8.93
CA TRP A 99 1.40 2.42 7.78
C TRP A 99 2.24 1.82 6.66
N GLY A 100 1.59 1.16 5.75
CA GLY A 100 2.24 0.54 4.62
C GLY A 100 1.22 0.05 3.60
N HIS A 101 1.74 -0.57 2.56
CA HIS A 101 0.95 -1.13 1.48
C HIS A 101 1.36 -2.60 1.32
N PRO A 102 0.60 -3.53 1.92
CA PRO A 102 1.00 -4.95 1.88
C PRO A 102 1.07 -5.53 0.47
N SER A 103 0.31 -4.98 -0.49
CA SER A 103 0.43 -5.34 -1.91
C SER A 103 1.79 -5.03 -2.55
N ASP A 104 2.65 -4.24 -1.90
CA ASP A 104 4.05 -4.03 -2.32
C ASP A 104 4.85 -5.35 -2.36
N ASN A 105 4.37 -6.40 -1.66
CA ASN A 105 4.96 -7.74 -1.69
C ASN A 105 4.51 -8.58 -2.89
N PHE A 106 3.46 -8.17 -3.60
CA PHE A 106 2.89 -8.94 -4.71
C PHE A 106 3.92 -9.25 -5.80
N GLY A 107 4.71 -8.25 -6.21
CA GLY A 107 5.75 -8.43 -7.24
C GLY A 107 6.75 -9.54 -6.89
N THR A 108 7.15 -9.64 -5.62
CA THR A 108 8.04 -10.70 -5.12
C THR A 108 7.39 -12.09 -5.23
N ILE A 109 6.15 -12.21 -4.76
CA ILE A 109 5.42 -13.49 -4.77
C ILE A 109 5.12 -13.91 -6.21
N TYR A 110 4.59 -13.00 -7.04
CA TYR A 110 4.32 -13.26 -8.45
C TYR A 110 5.57 -13.79 -9.19
N THR A 111 6.70 -13.12 -9.01
CA THR A 111 7.96 -13.45 -9.68
C THR A 111 8.46 -14.84 -9.32
N PHE A 112 8.37 -15.24 -8.04
CA PHE A 112 8.74 -16.59 -7.62
C PHE A 112 7.86 -17.65 -8.30
N PHE A 113 6.55 -17.54 -8.20
CA PHE A 113 5.62 -18.54 -8.72
C PHE A 113 5.55 -18.56 -10.25
N GLN A 114 5.81 -17.44 -10.93
CA GLN A 114 5.93 -17.42 -12.39
C GLN A 114 7.04 -18.33 -12.92
N LYS A 115 8.14 -18.45 -12.19
CA LYS A 115 9.27 -19.34 -12.53
C LYS A 115 9.09 -20.76 -11.96
N ASN A 116 8.11 -20.97 -11.06
CA ASN A 116 7.87 -22.23 -10.33
C ASN A 116 6.39 -22.63 -10.46
N THR A 117 5.98 -23.07 -11.63
CA THR A 117 4.55 -23.27 -11.97
C THR A 117 3.95 -24.61 -11.51
N SER A 118 4.73 -25.46 -10.84
CA SER A 118 4.26 -26.74 -10.29
C SER A 118 3.47 -26.62 -8.99
N TYR A 119 3.42 -25.43 -8.42
CA TYR A 119 2.67 -25.11 -7.21
C TYR A 119 1.17 -24.96 -7.50
N LYS A 120 0.37 -25.02 -6.44
CA LYS A 120 -1.06 -24.74 -6.49
C LYS A 120 -1.35 -23.26 -6.24
N PHE A 121 -2.56 -22.83 -6.59
CA PHE A 121 -2.98 -21.44 -6.34
C PHE A 121 -3.05 -21.12 -4.84
N VAL A 122 -3.38 -22.10 -3.99
CA VAL A 122 -3.34 -21.93 -2.53
C VAL A 122 -1.94 -21.62 -2.01
N ASP A 123 -0.88 -22.15 -2.63
CA ASP A 123 0.49 -21.85 -2.22
C ASP A 123 0.83 -20.37 -2.48
N PHE A 124 0.38 -19.84 -3.63
CA PHE A 124 0.52 -18.43 -3.97
C PHE A 124 -0.22 -17.52 -2.97
N THR A 125 -1.50 -17.82 -2.70
CA THR A 125 -2.31 -17.03 -1.78
C THR A 125 -1.81 -17.12 -0.34
N THR A 126 -1.30 -18.27 0.09
CA THR A 126 -0.66 -18.45 1.41
C THR A 126 0.60 -17.61 1.53
N ALA A 127 1.48 -17.63 0.53
CA ALA A 127 2.70 -16.83 0.53
C ALA A 127 2.37 -15.32 0.59
N LEU A 128 1.38 -14.88 -0.18
CA LEU A 128 0.91 -13.50 -0.17
C LEU A 128 0.34 -13.12 1.21
N THR A 129 -0.54 -13.96 1.78
CA THR A 129 -1.11 -13.76 3.12
C THR A 129 -0.01 -13.64 4.18
N LYS A 130 1.01 -14.49 4.14
CA LYS A 130 2.12 -14.44 5.09
C LYS A 130 2.96 -13.18 4.95
N ALA A 131 3.19 -12.70 3.73
CA ALA A 131 3.88 -11.43 3.52
C ALA A 131 3.07 -10.23 4.06
N TYR A 132 1.75 -10.24 3.84
CA TYR A 132 0.84 -9.23 4.40
C TYR A 132 0.87 -9.22 5.92
N GLU A 133 0.83 -10.40 6.53
CA GLU A 133 0.82 -10.55 7.99
C GLU A 133 2.11 -10.05 8.62
N ILE A 134 3.27 -10.43 8.09
CA ILE A 134 4.56 -9.95 8.58
C ILE A 134 4.62 -8.42 8.51
N GLN A 135 4.31 -7.83 7.36
CA GLN A 135 4.37 -6.38 7.20
C GLN A 135 3.36 -5.65 8.09
N GLY A 136 2.10 -6.07 8.10
CA GLY A 136 1.05 -5.39 8.84
C GLY A 136 1.19 -5.53 10.36
N SER A 137 1.62 -6.70 10.84
CA SER A 137 1.86 -6.90 12.28
C SER A 137 3.06 -6.09 12.78
N LEU A 138 4.10 -5.88 11.95
CA LEU A 138 5.15 -4.91 12.24
C LEU A 138 4.62 -3.48 12.30
N CYS A 139 3.70 -3.10 11.41
CA CYS A 139 3.06 -1.79 11.48
C CYS A 139 2.22 -1.60 12.75
N LEU A 140 1.64 -2.66 13.30
CA LEU A 140 0.91 -2.62 14.59
C LEU A 140 1.87 -2.43 15.78
N GLY A 141 3.02 -3.09 15.77
CA GLY A 141 3.97 -3.08 16.89
C GLY A 141 4.88 -1.86 16.91
N THR A 142 5.41 -1.47 15.76
CA THR A 142 6.57 -0.58 15.63
C THR A 142 6.27 0.62 14.75
N SER A 143 6.79 1.81 15.10
CA SER A 143 6.66 3.05 14.33
C SER A 143 8.03 3.58 13.90
N LEU A 144 8.39 3.36 12.64
CA LEU A 144 9.63 3.86 12.02
C LEU A 144 9.54 5.35 11.68
N ASN A 145 8.35 5.83 11.31
CA ASN A 145 8.16 7.23 10.89
C ASN A 145 8.49 8.22 12.01
N LYS A 146 8.24 7.89 13.28
CA LYS A 146 8.60 8.71 14.44
C LYS A 146 10.11 8.82 14.64
N LEU A 147 10.87 7.88 14.08
CA LEU A 147 12.35 7.85 14.13
C LEU A 147 12.98 8.47 12.88
N GLY A 148 12.19 8.87 11.89
CA GLY A 148 12.66 9.44 10.63
C GLY A 148 12.98 8.41 9.54
N PHE A 149 12.59 7.14 9.74
CA PHE A 149 12.78 6.06 8.79
C PHE A 149 11.49 5.74 8.02
N ASP A 150 11.66 5.10 6.87
CA ASP A 150 10.55 4.76 5.98
C ASP A 150 10.00 3.36 6.25
N HIS A 151 8.68 3.24 6.19
CA HIS A 151 7.94 2.00 6.39
C HIS A 151 8.27 0.89 5.38
N VAL A 152 8.85 1.23 4.23
CA VAL A 152 9.25 0.24 3.21
C VAL A 152 10.30 -0.75 3.73
N PHE A 153 10.92 -0.47 4.87
CA PHE A 153 11.74 -1.44 5.58
C PHE A 153 10.94 -2.73 5.94
N PHE A 154 9.68 -2.58 6.32
CA PHE A 154 8.81 -3.73 6.59
C PHE A 154 8.45 -4.50 5.32
N VAL A 155 8.39 -3.82 4.16
CA VAL A 155 8.29 -4.49 2.86
C VAL A 155 9.55 -5.32 2.59
N LYS A 156 10.75 -4.77 2.85
CA LYS A 156 12.02 -5.50 2.70
C LYS A 156 12.05 -6.76 3.56
N LEU A 157 11.61 -6.65 4.83
CA LEU A 157 11.53 -7.80 5.75
C LEU A 157 10.52 -8.84 5.25
N ALA A 158 9.29 -8.45 4.94
CA ALA A 158 8.24 -9.37 4.52
C ALA A 158 8.59 -10.06 3.19
N SER A 159 8.95 -9.28 2.16
CA SER A 159 9.34 -9.81 0.84
C SER A 159 10.56 -10.74 0.94
N GLY A 160 11.61 -10.31 1.63
CA GLY A 160 12.84 -11.10 1.75
C GLY A 160 12.62 -12.39 2.54
N SER A 161 11.89 -12.34 3.65
CA SER A 161 11.63 -13.52 4.48
C SER A 161 10.78 -14.57 3.75
N VAL A 162 9.67 -14.15 3.13
CA VAL A 162 8.81 -15.08 2.39
C VAL A 162 9.54 -15.63 1.18
N PHE A 163 10.27 -14.79 0.44
CA PHE A 163 11.04 -15.24 -0.72
C PHE A 163 12.15 -16.24 -0.33
N SER A 164 12.90 -15.99 0.76
CA SER A 164 13.93 -16.89 1.23
C SER A 164 13.37 -18.25 1.67
N HIS A 165 12.19 -18.24 2.34
CA HIS A 165 11.49 -19.46 2.73
C HIS A 165 11.11 -20.30 1.50
N LEU A 166 10.51 -19.67 0.48
CA LEU A 166 10.14 -20.33 -0.77
C LEU A 166 11.37 -20.81 -1.55
N LEU A 167 12.43 -20.00 -1.63
CA LEU A 167 13.65 -20.30 -2.39
C LEU A 167 14.47 -21.45 -1.79
N SER A 168 14.36 -21.68 -0.48
CA SER A 168 15.15 -22.65 0.28
C SER A 168 14.36 -23.85 0.77
N ASP A 169 13.12 -24.05 0.28
CA ASP A 169 12.21 -25.10 0.74
C ASP A 169 12.05 -25.11 2.28
N GLY A 170 11.98 -23.91 2.89
CA GLY A 170 11.77 -23.74 4.31
C GLY A 170 13.02 -23.95 5.19
N ASN A 171 14.23 -23.80 4.66
CA ASN A 171 15.45 -23.91 5.45
C ASN A 171 15.56 -22.76 6.46
N SER A 172 15.57 -23.11 7.76
CA SER A 172 15.53 -22.14 8.86
C SER A 172 16.76 -21.23 8.90
N GLU A 173 17.95 -21.76 8.64
CA GLU A 173 19.19 -20.99 8.68
C GLU A 173 19.23 -19.94 7.57
N ILE A 174 18.76 -20.29 6.37
CA ILE A 174 18.71 -19.35 5.25
C ILE A 174 17.68 -18.25 5.53
N VAL A 175 16.51 -18.58 6.06
CA VAL A 175 15.48 -17.57 6.40
C VAL A 175 16.00 -16.64 7.48
N LYS A 176 16.51 -17.16 8.60
CA LYS A 176 17.05 -16.34 9.70
C LYS A 176 18.22 -15.48 9.23
N ARG A 177 19.14 -16.02 8.46
CA ARG A 177 20.26 -15.28 7.86
C ARG A 177 19.76 -14.14 6.97
N THR A 178 18.71 -14.38 6.18
CA THR A 178 18.08 -13.34 5.36
C THR A 178 17.52 -12.21 6.21
N VAL A 179 16.78 -12.52 7.27
CA VAL A 179 16.23 -11.51 8.19
C VAL A 179 17.37 -10.71 8.83
N ASN A 180 18.39 -11.36 9.33
CA ASN A 180 19.54 -10.70 9.96
C ASN A 180 20.32 -9.81 8.96
N ASN A 181 20.51 -10.25 7.71
CA ASN A 181 21.10 -9.43 6.66
C ASN A 181 20.22 -8.19 6.35
N ILE A 182 18.89 -8.31 6.39
CA ILE A 182 17.98 -7.19 6.20
C ILE A 182 18.08 -6.20 7.37
N LEU A 183 18.21 -6.69 8.61
CA LEU A 183 18.42 -5.84 9.79
C LEU A 183 19.72 -5.04 9.66
N MET A 184 20.81 -5.68 9.26
CA MET A 184 22.11 -5.01 9.04
C MET A 184 22.05 -3.98 7.90
N ASP A 185 21.30 -4.25 6.82
CA ASP A 185 21.09 -3.32 5.70
C ASP A 185 20.27 -2.09 6.13
N GLY A 186 19.51 -2.20 7.20
CA GLY A 186 18.78 -1.11 7.86
C GLY A 186 17.66 -0.48 7.05
N PRO A 187 16.95 0.49 7.64
CA PRO A 187 15.85 1.22 7.01
C PRO A 187 16.36 2.45 6.23
N SER A 188 15.66 2.80 5.14
CA SER A 188 15.93 4.04 4.41
C SER A 188 15.39 5.27 5.15
N SER A 189 16.02 6.44 4.91
CA SER A 189 15.51 7.72 5.40
C SER A 189 14.17 8.07 4.77
N ARG A 190 13.28 8.68 5.57
CA ARG A 190 11.97 9.19 5.16
C ARG A 190 12.02 10.61 4.56
N ALA A 191 13.17 11.26 4.52
CA ALA A 191 13.31 12.67 4.12
C ALA A 191 12.58 13.01 2.81
N TYR A 192 12.63 12.13 1.82
CA TYR A 192 12.02 12.34 0.50
C TYR A 192 10.48 12.44 0.51
N ARG A 193 9.82 12.10 1.62
CA ARG A 193 8.37 12.28 1.80
C ARG A 193 8.01 13.64 2.40
N HIS A 194 9.00 14.46 2.75
CA HIS A 194 8.79 15.71 3.46
C HIS A 194 9.56 16.90 2.92
N PHE A 195 10.80 16.72 2.44
CA PHE A 195 11.69 17.85 2.17
C PHE A 195 12.50 17.66 0.88
N PRO A 196 12.61 18.73 0.06
CA PRO A 196 11.90 20.02 0.18
C PRO A 196 10.40 19.89 -0.12
N ASN A 197 10.02 18.86 -0.91
CA ASN A 197 8.68 18.44 -1.29
C ASN A 197 8.64 16.91 -1.33
N VAL A 198 7.46 16.33 -1.47
CA VAL A 198 7.32 14.90 -1.71
C VAL A 198 7.91 14.57 -3.08
N GLY A 199 8.89 13.68 -3.11
CA GLY A 199 9.58 13.28 -4.33
C GLY A 199 9.00 12.02 -4.97
N LYS A 200 9.29 11.81 -6.26
CA LYS A 200 8.90 10.60 -7.00
C LYS A 200 9.39 9.29 -6.36
N ARG A 201 10.41 9.35 -5.48
CA ARG A 201 10.89 8.17 -4.74
C ARG A 201 9.75 7.46 -3.98
N LYS A 202 8.69 8.17 -3.55
CA LYS A 202 7.54 7.55 -2.90
C LYS A 202 6.88 6.44 -3.73
N SER A 203 6.91 6.57 -5.05
CA SER A 203 6.28 5.62 -5.98
C SER A 203 7.16 4.40 -6.29
N TRP A 204 8.46 4.42 -5.95
CA TRP A 204 9.37 3.31 -6.24
C TRP A 204 10.17 2.81 -5.02
N ALA A 205 10.06 3.47 -3.87
CA ALA A 205 10.80 3.07 -2.66
C ALA A 205 10.45 1.65 -2.19
N ALA A 206 9.20 1.23 -2.33
CA ALA A 206 8.77 -0.13 -2.02
C ALA A 206 9.39 -1.16 -2.99
N ALA A 207 9.50 -0.81 -4.28
CA ALA A 207 10.15 -1.65 -5.27
C ALA A 207 11.65 -1.83 -4.97
N ASP A 208 12.32 -0.74 -4.53
CA ASP A 208 13.71 -0.80 -4.06
C ASP A 208 13.86 -1.72 -2.84
N ALA A 209 12.92 -1.66 -1.91
CA ALA A 209 12.88 -2.51 -0.73
C ALA A 209 12.62 -3.99 -1.08
N SER A 210 11.62 -4.29 -1.91
CA SER A 210 11.28 -5.66 -2.33
C SER A 210 12.42 -6.31 -3.08
N LYS A 211 13.00 -5.62 -4.08
CA LYS A 211 14.13 -6.15 -4.84
C LYS A 211 15.33 -6.42 -3.94
N ARG A 212 15.63 -5.51 -2.97
CA ARG A 212 16.73 -5.69 -2.03
C ARG A 212 16.51 -6.89 -1.12
N GLY A 213 15.25 -7.13 -0.71
CA GLY A 213 14.89 -8.35 0.03
C GLY A 213 15.21 -9.62 -0.73
N ILE A 214 14.91 -9.67 -2.05
CA ILE A 214 15.28 -10.81 -2.92
C ILE A 214 16.79 -10.96 -3.05
N GLU A 215 17.53 -9.88 -3.30
CA GLU A 215 18.99 -9.90 -3.40
C GLU A 215 19.62 -10.49 -2.13
N LEU A 216 19.20 -10.02 -0.96
CA LEU A 216 19.68 -10.51 0.32
C LEU A 216 19.30 -11.99 0.56
N SER A 217 18.13 -12.42 0.10
CA SER A 217 17.72 -13.83 0.16
C SER A 217 18.63 -14.72 -0.69
N GLN A 218 18.97 -14.27 -1.90
CA GLN A 218 19.88 -15.01 -2.80
C GLN A 218 21.30 -15.09 -2.22
N ILE A 219 21.81 -14.00 -1.65
CA ILE A 219 23.10 -13.96 -0.96
C ILE A 219 23.08 -14.91 0.24
N SER A 220 22.04 -14.84 1.07
CA SER A 220 21.90 -15.69 2.26
C SER A 220 21.87 -17.20 1.96
N ARG A 221 21.45 -17.57 0.75
CA ARG A 221 21.48 -18.97 0.31
C ARG A 221 22.90 -19.52 0.11
N THR A 222 23.83 -18.66 -0.24
CA THR A 222 25.21 -19.05 -0.58
C THR A 222 26.24 -18.61 0.46
N ALA A 223 25.87 -17.75 1.40
CA ALA A 223 26.73 -17.29 2.47
C ALA A 223 26.77 -18.31 3.63
N ASP A 224 27.90 -18.36 4.33
CA ASP A 224 28.11 -19.28 5.45
C ASP A 224 28.05 -18.58 6.83
N GLU A 225 27.99 -17.23 6.84
CA GLU A 225 27.96 -16.45 8.06
C GLU A 225 26.65 -16.64 8.82
N VAL A 226 26.73 -16.74 10.13
CA VAL A 226 25.60 -16.80 11.06
C VAL A 226 25.63 -15.56 11.96
N TYR A 227 24.51 -14.86 12.03
CA TYR A 227 24.35 -13.66 12.84
C TYR A 227 23.10 -13.84 13.71
N ASP A 228 23.27 -14.29 14.96
CA ASP A 228 22.15 -14.70 15.80
C ASP A 228 21.58 -13.57 16.69
N THR A 229 22.27 -12.44 16.82
CA THR A 229 21.92 -11.39 17.79
C THR A 229 21.82 -9.99 17.19
N ILE A 230 21.71 -9.88 15.86
CA ILE A 230 21.73 -8.58 15.16
C ILE A 230 20.60 -7.65 15.61
N GLN A 231 19.47 -8.20 16.03
CA GLN A 231 18.34 -7.35 16.46
C GLN A 231 18.70 -6.53 17.71
N ASN A 232 19.23 -7.17 18.74
CA ASN A 232 19.33 -6.64 20.11
C ASN A 232 20.75 -6.68 20.71
N GLU A 233 21.78 -6.78 19.87
CA GLU A 233 23.15 -6.65 20.33
C GLU A 233 23.40 -5.24 20.88
N ASP A 234 24.10 -5.14 22.01
CA ASP A 234 24.17 -3.94 22.84
C ASP A 234 24.82 -2.73 22.15
N ASP A 235 25.87 -2.93 21.35
CA ASP A 235 26.64 -1.83 20.75
C ASP A 235 26.24 -1.57 19.29
N TRP A 236 26.05 -2.62 18.49
CA TRP A 236 25.88 -2.55 17.03
C TRP A 236 24.56 -3.13 16.54
N GLY A 237 23.70 -3.58 17.44
CA GLY A 237 22.41 -4.16 17.11
C GLY A 237 21.45 -3.17 16.45
N PHE A 238 20.51 -3.72 15.69
CA PHE A 238 19.53 -2.93 14.95
C PHE A 238 18.73 -1.97 15.86
N GLU A 239 18.31 -2.47 17.04
CA GLU A 239 17.50 -1.68 17.97
C GLU A 239 18.30 -0.54 18.59
N ASN A 240 19.58 -0.75 18.88
CA ASN A 240 20.45 0.30 19.38
C ASN A 240 20.70 1.37 18.30
N ILE A 241 21.12 0.96 17.12
CA ILE A 241 21.53 1.88 16.04
C ILE A 241 20.34 2.62 15.43
N PHE A 242 19.27 1.91 15.08
CA PHE A 242 18.16 2.48 14.31
C PHE A 242 16.94 2.82 15.16
N MET A 243 16.69 2.10 16.25
CA MET A 243 15.46 2.23 17.02
C MET A 243 15.62 3.05 18.30
N LYS A 244 16.82 3.61 18.55
CA LYS A 244 17.15 4.37 19.79
C LYS A 244 16.78 3.58 21.06
N ASN A 245 17.11 2.30 21.07
CA ASN A 245 16.77 1.32 22.10
C ASN A 245 15.26 1.06 22.28
N SER A 246 14.45 1.37 21.27
CA SER A 246 13.07 0.88 21.21
C SER A 246 13.05 -0.50 20.58
N GLU A 247 12.09 -1.33 20.96
CA GLU A 247 11.96 -2.70 20.45
C GLU A 247 11.36 -2.72 19.03
N LEU A 248 11.93 -3.58 18.16
CA LEU A 248 11.31 -3.98 16.90
C LEU A 248 10.43 -5.20 17.18
N SER A 249 9.13 -5.02 17.17
CA SER A 249 8.19 -6.05 17.57
C SER A 249 6.94 -6.11 16.70
N PHE A 250 6.32 -7.28 16.67
CA PHE A 250 4.97 -7.45 16.15
C PHE A 250 3.95 -6.92 17.15
N GLY A 251 2.87 -6.33 16.63
CA GLY A 251 1.79 -5.80 17.49
C GLY A 251 0.76 -6.86 17.92
N LYS A 252 0.87 -8.07 17.38
CA LYS A 252 0.02 -9.23 17.67
C LYS A 252 0.75 -10.52 17.24
N ASP A 253 0.23 -11.66 17.67
CA ASP A 253 0.67 -12.95 17.16
C ASP A 253 0.40 -13.05 15.65
N LEU A 254 1.32 -13.65 14.90
CA LEU A 254 1.23 -13.79 13.46
C LEU A 254 0.21 -14.87 13.08
N ASP A 255 -0.76 -14.52 12.26
CA ASP A 255 -1.81 -15.38 11.73
C ASP A 255 -2.19 -15.03 10.27
N ASP A 256 -3.47 -14.88 9.94
CA ASP A 256 -3.98 -14.47 8.62
C ASP A 256 -4.85 -13.20 8.69
N TRP A 257 -4.72 -12.43 9.76
CA TRP A 257 -5.61 -11.32 10.06
C TRP A 257 -5.40 -10.09 9.17
N VAL A 258 -4.14 -9.76 8.81
CA VAL A 258 -3.83 -8.52 8.08
C VAL A 258 -4.49 -8.49 6.71
N ILE A 259 -4.42 -9.57 5.94
CA ILE A 259 -5.01 -9.60 4.58
C ILE A 259 -6.53 -9.44 4.59
N GLN A 260 -7.19 -9.85 5.67
CA GLN A 260 -8.62 -9.64 5.87
C GLN A 260 -8.95 -8.21 6.28
N ASN A 261 -7.97 -7.48 6.82
CA ASN A 261 -8.11 -6.15 7.40
C ASN A 261 -7.37 -5.03 6.64
N VAL A 262 -6.92 -5.30 5.43
CA VAL A 262 -6.39 -4.23 4.55
C VAL A 262 -7.51 -3.29 4.12
N LEU A 263 -7.09 -2.08 3.79
CA LEU A 263 -7.91 -0.97 3.37
C LEU A 263 -7.80 -0.83 1.86
N PHE A 264 -8.91 -0.95 1.13
CA PHE A 264 -8.93 -0.73 -0.32
C PHE A 264 -9.27 0.72 -0.67
N LYS A 265 -8.51 1.33 -1.54
CA LYS A 265 -8.84 2.62 -2.15
C LYS A 265 -9.77 2.36 -3.34
N VAL A 266 -11.06 2.42 -3.13
CA VAL A 266 -12.05 2.03 -4.15
C VAL A 266 -12.61 3.19 -4.95
N LEU A 267 -12.87 4.33 -4.31
CA LEU A 267 -13.46 5.50 -4.96
C LEU A 267 -12.40 6.52 -5.41
N PHE A 268 -11.43 6.84 -4.55
CA PHE A 268 -10.55 7.97 -4.76
C PHE A 268 -9.07 7.57 -4.70
N PRO A 269 -8.22 8.07 -5.61
CA PRO A 269 -6.76 7.93 -5.52
C PRO A 269 -6.19 8.92 -4.49
N ALA A 270 -6.66 8.83 -3.23
CA ALA A 270 -6.28 9.70 -2.13
C ALA A 270 -5.42 8.97 -1.10
N GLU A 271 -4.51 9.67 -0.45
CA GLU A 271 -3.82 9.15 0.71
C GLU A 271 -4.84 8.72 1.77
N PHE A 272 -4.65 7.53 2.41
CA PHE A 272 -5.78 6.86 3.05
C PHE A 272 -6.32 7.57 4.29
N HIS A 273 -5.51 8.32 5.04
CA HIS A 273 -6.00 9.12 6.17
C HIS A 273 -7.00 10.21 5.73
N GLY A 274 -6.98 10.61 4.45
CA GLY A 274 -7.90 11.58 3.87
C GLY A 274 -9.15 10.98 3.20
N GLN A 275 -9.26 9.66 3.02
CA GLN A 275 -10.35 9.03 2.26
C GLN A 275 -11.74 9.42 2.77
N SER A 276 -11.98 9.32 4.08
CA SER A 276 -13.27 9.70 4.68
C SER A 276 -13.54 11.21 4.62
N ALA A 277 -12.49 12.05 4.60
CA ALA A 277 -12.66 13.49 4.38
C ALA A 277 -13.06 13.79 2.93
N VAL A 278 -12.49 13.09 1.95
CA VAL A 278 -12.88 13.20 0.54
C VAL A 278 -14.32 12.71 0.35
N GLU A 279 -14.70 11.58 0.95
CA GLU A 279 -16.08 11.06 0.92
C GLU A 279 -17.08 12.08 1.52
N ALA A 280 -16.76 12.70 2.66
CA ALA A 280 -17.59 13.75 3.26
C ALA A 280 -17.66 15.01 2.38
N ALA A 281 -16.55 15.41 1.76
CA ALA A 281 -16.51 16.55 0.84
C ALA A 281 -17.35 16.34 -0.41
N THR A 282 -17.32 15.14 -0.97
CA THR A 282 -18.15 14.76 -2.14
C THR A 282 -19.63 14.88 -1.83
N GLN A 283 -20.07 14.45 -0.62
CA GLN A 283 -21.47 14.61 -0.19
C GLN A 283 -21.87 16.08 -0.05
N LEU A 284 -20.97 16.96 0.37
CA LEU A 284 -21.21 18.40 0.53
C LEU A 284 -21.07 19.20 -0.76
N SER A 285 -20.53 18.63 -1.83
CA SER A 285 -20.16 19.33 -3.06
C SER A 285 -21.32 20.12 -3.69
N SER A 286 -22.50 19.51 -3.78
CA SER A 286 -23.68 20.16 -4.38
C SER A 286 -24.12 21.39 -3.59
N GLU A 287 -24.24 21.29 -2.27
CA GLU A 287 -24.59 22.40 -1.38
C GLU A 287 -23.53 23.51 -1.42
N PHE A 288 -22.26 23.09 -1.33
CA PHE A 288 -21.13 24.02 -1.40
C PHE A 288 -21.14 24.86 -2.68
N ASN A 289 -21.30 24.23 -3.84
CA ASN A 289 -21.28 24.94 -5.12
C ASN A 289 -22.47 25.91 -5.31
N GLN A 290 -23.63 25.64 -4.71
CA GLN A 290 -24.76 26.56 -4.70
C GLN A 290 -24.54 27.80 -3.82
N SER A 291 -23.69 27.72 -2.80
CA SER A 291 -23.45 28.78 -1.81
C SER A 291 -22.01 29.27 -1.77
N ARG A 292 -21.23 28.94 -2.77
CA ARG A 292 -19.76 29.13 -2.82
C ARG A 292 -19.36 30.61 -2.63
N ASP A 293 -20.09 31.54 -3.18
CA ASP A 293 -19.82 32.99 -3.07
C ASP A 293 -19.90 33.48 -1.62
N LYS A 294 -20.64 32.77 -0.76
CA LYS A 294 -20.79 33.07 0.66
C LYS A 294 -19.75 32.44 1.54
N LEU A 295 -18.84 31.64 1.01
CA LEU A 295 -17.88 30.88 1.81
C LEU A 295 -17.02 31.79 2.70
N TYR A 296 -17.10 31.57 4.01
CA TYR A 296 -16.17 32.13 5.00
C TYR A 296 -14.99 31.19 5.20
N LYS A 297 -15.22 29.99 5.76
CA LYS A 297 -14.20 28.96 5.99
C LYS A 297 -14.80 27.56 6.03
N ILE A 298 -13.94 26.55 5.93
CA ILE A 298 -14.25 25.14 6.06
C ILE A 298 -13.49 24.60 7.28
N ASN A 299 -14.20 24.02 8.24
CA ASN A 299 -13.60 23.30 9.35
C ASN A 299 -13.52 21.82 8.98
N LEU A 300 -12.33 21.24 9.10
CA LEU A 300 -12.08 19.83 8.90
C LEU A 300 -11.51 19.24 10.19
N PHE A 301 -12.22 18.30 10.80
CA PHE A 301 -11.82 17.58 12.00
C PHE A 301 -11.30 16.21 11.62
N THR A 302 -10.15 15.82 12.14
CA THR A 302 -9.45 14.58 11.78
C THR A 302 -8.68 14.01 12.97
N HIS A 303 -8.02 12.88 12.76
CA HIS A 303 -7.15 12.20 13.74
C HIS A 303 -5.69 12.68 13.62
N GLU A 304 -4.89 12.54 14.70
CA GLU A 304 -3.50 13.01 14.80
C GLU A 304 -2.61 12.57 13.62
N PRO A 305 -2.63 11.29 13.17
CA PRO A 305 -1.81 10.89 12.02
C PRO A 305 -2.08 11.70 10.75
N ALA A 306 -3.33 12.01 10.44
CA ALA A 306 -3.65 12.84 9.27
C ALA A 306 -3.09 14.27 9.43
N VAL A 307 -3.24 14.87 10.60
CA VAL A 307 -2.67 16.21 10.89
C VAL A 307 -1.16 16.21 10.67
N ARG A 308 -0.46 15.20 11.18
CA ARG A 308 1.00 15.12 11.15
C ARG A 308 1.55 14.80 9.75
N ILE A 309 0.83 14.03 8.93
CA ILE A 309 1.36 13.45 7.70
C ILE A 309 0.92 14.21 6.46
N ILE A 310 -0.38 14.53 6.35
CA ILE A 310 -0.97 15.07 5.13
C ILE A 310 -1.60 16.45 5.27
N SER A 311 -1.69 17.02 6.48
CA SER A 311 -2.10 18.43 6.62
C SER A 311 -0.89 19.34 6.48
N ASN A 312 -0.88 20.15 5.44
CA ASN A 312 0.17 21.14 5.25
C ASN A 312 -0.33 22.32 4.41
N LYS A 313 0.17 23.52 4.76
CA LYS A 313 -0.12 24.77 4.05
C LYS A 313 1.00 25.21 3.09
N LYS A 314 1.98 24.34 2.83
CA LYS A 314 3.08 24.63 1.92
C LYS A 314 2.59 24.81 0.49
N GLU A 315 3.40 25.43 -0.34
CA GLU A 315 3.21 25.43 -1.78
C GLU A 315 3.37 24.01 -2.32
N LEU A 316 2.38 23.54 -3.06
CA LEU A 316 2.38 22.21 -3.67
C LEU A 316 2.95 22.31 -5.08
N LYS A 317 4.08 21.65 -5.32
CA LYS A 317 4.88 21.83 -6.54
C LYS A 317 4.70 20.73 -7.59
N ASN A 318 4.16 19.59 -7.20
CA ASN A 318 4.00 18.42 -8.08
C ASN A 318 2.81 17.55 -7.65
N ALA A 319 2.47 16.56 -8.47
CA ALA A 319 1.37 15.63 -8.19
C ALA A 319 1.53 14.91 -6.85
N SER A 320 2.76 14.53 -6.49
CA SER A 320 3.04 13.83 -5.22
C SER A 320 2.87 14.71 -3.97
N ASP A 321 3.02 16.03 -4.09
CA ASP A 321 2.66 16.95 -3.01
C ASP A 321 1.13 17.07 -2.88
N ARG A 322 0.42 17.07 -4.01
CA ARG A 322 -1.03 17.28 -4.05
C ARG A 322 -1.79 16.06 -3.50
N ASP A 323 -1.39 14.86 -3.84
CA ASP A 323 -2.00 13.62 -3.34
C ASP A 323 -1.68 13.33 -1.86
N HIS A 324 -0.74 14.08 -1.26
CA HIS A 324 -0.39 14.08 0.16
C HIS A 324 -0.77 15.40 0.85
N SER A 325 -1.77 16.12 0.34
CA SER A 325 -2.34 17.32 0.98
C SER A 325 -3.82 17.13 1.23
N LEU A 326 -4.18 16.95 2.51
CA LEU A 326 -5.57 16.77 2.95
C LEU A 326 -6.45 17.93 2.48
N GLU A 327 -5.94 19.17 2.62
CA GLU A 327 -6.64 20.37 2.20
C GLU A 327 -6.84 20.43 0.68
N TYR A 328 -5.89 19.93 -0.11
CA TYR A 328 -6.00 19.86 -1.56
C TYR A 328 -7.08 18.85 -1.99
N MET A 329 -7.01 17.64 -1.45
CA MET A 329 -7.93 16.56 -1.76
C MET A 329 -9.39 16.95 -1.43
N VAL A 330 -9.61 17.52 -0.24
CA VAL A 330 -10.94 18.01 0.18
C VAL A 330 -11.42 19.18 -0.70
N ALA A 331 -10.53 20.11 -1.06
CA ALA A 331 -10.89 21.22 -1.94
C ALA A 331 -11.31 20.76 -3.33
N ALA A 332 -10.57 19.78 -3.90
CA ALA A 332 -10.92 19.19 -5.19
C ALA A 332 -12.29 18.49 -5.13
N ALA A 333 -12.52 17.66 -4.11
CA ALA A 333 -13.79 16.97 -3.93
C ALA A 333 -14.99 17.90 -3.73
N LEU A 334 -14.83 18.99 -2.98
CA LEU A 334 -15.88 20.01 -2.83
C LEU A 334 -16.20 20.71 -4.14
N LEU A 335 -15.20 21.06 -4.95
CA LEU A 335 -15.38 21.77 -6.20
C LEU A 335 -16.02 20.92 -7.29
N TYR A 336 -15.56 19.68 -7.42
CA TYR A 336 -15.89 18.84 -8.57
C TYR A 336 -16.83 17.67 -8.24
N GLY A 337 -17.10 17.40 -6.96
CA GLY A 337 -17.90 16.25 -6.53
C GLY A 337 -17.18 14.90 -6.69
N ASP A 338 -15.90 14.93 -7.02
CA ASP A 338 -15.05 13.76 -7.26
C ASP A 338 -13.58 14.11 -7.01
N LEU A 339 -12.72 13.09 -6.99
CA LEU A 339 -11.27 13.22 -6.93
C LEU A 339 -10.62 12.16 -7.82
N THR A 340 -9.97 12.60 -8.90
CA THR A 340 -9.32 11.72 -9.88
C THR A 340 -7.81 11.99 -9.97
N TYR A 341 -7.07 11.12 -10.65
CA TYR A 341 -5.62 11.29 -10.85
C TYR A 341 -5.27 12.55 -11.62
N GLU A 342 -6.05 12.86 -12.63
CA GLU A 342 -5.83 14.01 -13.51
C GLU A 342 -5.85 15.31 -12.70
N MET A 343 -6.61 15.35 -11.61
CA MET A 343 -6.68 16.52 -10.72
C MET A 343 -5.39 16.80 -9.97
N TYR A 344 -4.47 15.83 -9.90
CA TYR A 344 -3.13 16.02 -9.31
C TYR A 344 -2.09 16.48 -10.33
N GLU A 345 -2.32 16.32 -11.63
CA GLU A 345 -1.34 16.63 -12.66
C GLU A 345 -1.11 18.14 -12.85
N ASP A 346 0.11 18.52 -13.28
CA ASP A 346 0.50 19.93 -13.44
C ASP A 346 -0.29 20.67 -14.52
N ASN A 347 -0.86 19.95 -15.48
CA ASN A 347 -1.68 20.48 -16.56
C ASN A 347 -3.19 20.53 -16.25
N PHE A 348 -3.63 20.14 -15.06
CA PHE A 348 -5.03 20.21 -14.69
C PHE A 348 -5.52 21.66 -14.63
N SER A 349 -6.55 21.99 -15.39
CA SER A 349 -7.05 23.36 -15.53
C SER A 349 -7.60 23.96 -14.22
N GLY A 350 -8.03 23.12 -13.29
CA GLY A 350 -8.61 23.52 -11.98
C GLY A 350 -7.58 23.79 -10.88
N LEU A 351 -6.28 23.64 -11.11
CA LEU A 351 -5.25 23.77 -10.07
C LEU A 351 -5.31 25.10 -9.31
N ALA A 352 -5.51 26.20 -10.01
CA ALA A 352 -5.56 27.53 -9.39
C ALA A 352 -6.73 27.66 -8.42
N GLU A 353 -7.89 27.14 -8.82
CA GLU A 353 -9.12 27.17 -8.04
C GLU A 353 -9.03 26.30 -6.80
N ILE A 354 -8.53 25.06 -6.95
CA ILE A 354 -8.29 24.16 -5.83
C ILE A 354 -7.32 24.80 -4.84
N ASN A 355 -6.20 25.37 -5.34
CA ASN A 355 -5.20 26.05 -4.51
C ASN A 355 -5.73 27.29 -3.80
N GLN A 356 -6.74 27.97 -4.35
CA GLN A 356 -7.41 29.07 -3.69
C GLN A 356 -8.33 28.57 -2.56
N LEU A 357 -9.13 27.53 -2.83
CA LEU A 357 -10.08 26.98 -1.87
C LEU A 357 -9.38 26.33 -0.68
N ARG A 358 -8.31 25.53 -0.90
CA ARG A 358 -7.59 24.85 0.18
C ARG A 358 -7.07 25.78 1.28
N LYS A 359 -6.80 27.05 0.95
CA LYS A 359 -6.37 28.07 1.92
C LYS A 359 -7.46 28.44 2.94
N LYS A 360 -8.73 28.15 2.61
CA LYS A 360 -9.88 28.37 3.48
C LYS A 360 -10.25 27.13 4.32
N ILE A 361 -9.51 26.01 4.17
CA ILE A 361 -9.70 24.79 4.95
C ILE A 361 -8.83 24.84 6.19
N TYR A 362 -9.44 24.67 7.35
CA TYR A 362 -8.79 24.65 8.67
C TYR A 362 -8.88 23.26 9.26
N VAL A 363 -7.75 22.57 9.26
CA VAL A 363 -7.62 21.21 9.80
C VAL A 363 -7.38 21.29 11.31
N GLN A 364 -8.14 20.48 12.07
CA GLN A 364 -8.07 20.39 13.52
C GLN A 364 -8.10 18.93 13.93
N GLU A 365 -7.29 18.57 14.94
CA GLU A 365 -7.40 17.28 15.58
C GLU A 365 -8.70 17.20 16.39
N GLU A 366 -9.42 16.09 16.23
CA GLU A 366 -10.50 15.68 17.13
C GLU A 366 -9.97 14.53 18.01
N PRO A 367 -9.75 14.75 19.31
CA PRO A 367 -9.11 13.75 20.18
C PRO A 367 -9.82 12.40 20.17
N LYS A 368 -11.15 12.39 20.03
CA LYS A 368 -11.90 11.14 19.95
C LYS A 368 -11.62 10.34 18.68
N PHE A 369 -11.34 11.02 17.55
CA PHE A 369 -10.93 10.37 16.31
C PHE A 369 -9.53 9.76 16.44
N THR A 370 -8.62 10.45 17.11
CA THR A 370 -7.28 9.94 17.42
C THR A 370 -7.34 8.71 18.33
N GLU A 371 -8.15 8.74 19.41
CA GLU A 371 -8.36 7.60 20.28
C GLU A 371 -8.88 6.38 19.50
N ASN A 372 -9.93 6.57 18.70
CA ASN A 372 -10.55 5.50 17.91
C ASN A 372 -9.61 4.96 16.80
N TYR A 373 -8.70 5.77 16.28
CA TYR A 373 -7.70 5.35 15.30
C TYR A 373 -6.69 4.36 15.89
N TYR A 374 -6.22 4.62 17.12
CA TYR A 374 -5.24 3.76 17.78
C TYR A 374 -5.88 2.58 18.55
N GLU A 375 -7.17 2.58 18.76
CA GLU A 375 -7.90 1.49 19.37
C GLU A 375 -7.93 0.27 18.44
N PHE A 376 -7.26 -0.83 18.81
CA PHE A 376 -7.10 -2.02 17.96
C PHE A 376 -8.43 -2.60 17.45
N SER A 377 -9.46 -2.58 18.31
CA SER A 377 -10.80 -3.10 17.98
C SER A 377 -11.58 -2.22 17.00
N LYS A 378 -11.19 -0.95 16.85
CA LYS A 378 -11.89 0.04 16.00
C LYS A 378 -11.11 0.39 14.75
N ARG A 379 -9.89 0.93 14.93
CA ARG A 379 -9.02 1.40 13.84
C ARG A 379 -9.76 2.35 12.87
N HIS A 380 -10.61 3.21 13.44
CA HIS A 380 -11.41 4.14 12.66
C HIS A 380 -10.54 5.21 11.98
N ILE A 381 -10.94 5.62 10.79
CA ILE A 381 -10.26 6.67 10.01
C ILE A 381 -11.26 7.82 9.85
N SER A 382 -11.66 8.36 10.99
CA SER A 382 -12.76 9.32 11.07
C SER A 382 -12.33 10.70 10.62
N ASN A 383 -13.16 11.32 9.79
CA ASN A 383 -13.08 12.72 9.42
C ASN A 383 -14.46 13.37 9.44
N SER A 384 -14.51 14.70 9.75
CA SER A 384 -15.74 15.49 9.68
C SER A 384 -15.48 16.80 8.97
N ILE A 385 -16.45 17.26 8.18
CA ILE A 385 -16.42 18.55 7.50
C ILE A 385 -17.66 19.36 7.87
N GLU A 386 -17.46 20.64 8.16
CA GLU A 386 -18.49 21.65 8.36
C GLU A 386 -18.10 22.93 7.58
N ILE A 387 -19.01 23.46 6.76
CA ILE A 387 -18.79 24.69 5.99
C ILE A 387 -19.46 25.86 6.71
N LEU A 388 -18.74 26.96 6.89
CA LEU A 388 -19.25 28.19 7.49
C LEU A 388 -19.36 29.26 6.41
N TYR A 389 -20.48 29.97 6.39
CA TYR A 389 -20.78 31.04 5.44
C TYR A 389 -20.71 32.44 6.08
N ASN A 390 -20.52 33.48 5.26
CA ASN A 390 -20.39 34.87 5.70
C ASN A 390 -21.67 35.44 6.37
N ASP A 391 -22.80 34.82 6.12
CA ASP A 391 -24.09 35.17 6.75
C ASP A 391 -24.31 34.46 8.09
N ASN A 392 -23.27 33.82 8.64
CA ASN A 392 -23.27 33.01 9.86
C ASN A 392 -24.08 31.70 9.76
N THR A 393 -24.56 31.34 8.59
CA THR A 393 -25.14 30.01 8.37
C THR A 393 -24.03 28.93 8.27
N ARG A 394 -24.41 27.66 8.42
CA ARG A 394 -23.51 26.51 8.34
C ARG A 394 -24.15 25.40 7.52
N SER A 395 -23.32 24.59 6.87
CA SER A 395 -23.75 23.30 6.35
C SER A 395 -24.08 22.34 7.49
N GLU A 396 -24.71 21.23 7.16
CA GLU A 396 -24.64 20.05 8.03
C GLU A 396 -23.19 19.64 8.26
N LYS A 397 -22.86 19.17 9.46
CA LYS A 397 -21.56 18.57 9.78
C LYS A 397 -21.60 17.11 9.35
N ILE A 398 -20.97 16.79 8.21
CA ILE A 398 -20.86 15.42 7.72
C ILE A 398 -19.68 14.73 8.40
N THR A 399 -19.94 13.58 9.03
CA THR A 399 -18.93 12.74 9.68
C THR A 399 -18.93 11.37 9.04
N ILE A 400 -17.77 10.95 8.54
CA ILE A 400 -17.53 9.60 8.05
C ILE A 400 -16.53 8.93 9.00
N GLU A 401 -17.00 7.92 9.74
CA GLU A 401 -16.14 7.19 10.69
C GLU A 401 -15.14 6.29 9.98
N ASN A 402 -15.61 5.56 8.97
CA ASN A 402 -14.81 4.66 8.16
C ASN A 402 -15.11 4.91 6.68
N PRO A 403 -14.08 5.15 5.85
CA PRO A 403 -14.29 5.31 4.41
C PRO A 403 -14.70 3.99 3.77
N ILE A 404 -15.31 4.06 2.59
CA ILE A 404 -15.52 2.87 1.77
C ILE A 404 -14.16 2.23 1.47
N GLY A 405 -14.08 0.90 1.63
CA GLY A 405 -12.82 0.17 1.56
C GLY A 405 -12.24 -0.22 2.92
N HIS A 406 -12.75 0.36 4.02
CA HIS A 406 -12.47 -0.12 5.37
C HIS A 406 -13.12 -1.51 5.60
N PRO A 407 -12.51 -2.42 6.40
CA PRO A 407 -13.07 -3.74 6.66
C PRO A 407 -14.52 -3.75 7.16
N SER A 408 -14.91 -2.77 7.99
CA SER A 408 -16.30 -2.65 8.48
C SER A 408 -17.34 -2.31 7.39
N ARG A 409 -16.88 -1.89 6.19
CA ARG A 409 -17.71 -1.58 5.02
C ARG A 409 -17.33 -2.45 3.81
N ARG A 410 -16.82 -3.65 4.07
CA ARG A 410 -16.30 -4.55 3.01
C ARG A 410 -17.36 -4.94 2.00
N GLU A 411 -18.59 -5.20 2.43
CA GLU A 411 -19.70 -5.57 1.55
C GLU A 411 -20.04 -4.43 0.56
N GLU A 412 -20.00 -3.19 1.02
CA GLU A 412 -20.19 -2.01 0.15
C GLU A 412 -18.99 -1.82 -0.80
N ALA A 413 -17.79 -2.17 -0.35
CA ALA A 413 -16.56 -1.94 -1.09
C ALA A 413 -16.36 -2.94 -2.24
N ILE A 414 -16.82 -4.19 -2.16
CA ILE A 414 -16.55 -5.22 -3.16
C ILE A 414 -17.07 -4.84 -4.56
N PRO A 415 -18.33 -4.40 -4.74
CA PRO A 415 -18.79 -3.94 -6.06
C PRO A 415 -17.99 -2.77 -6.63
N LEU A 416 -17.61 -1.82 -5.77
CA LEU A 416 -16.80 -0.67 -6.17
C LEU A 416 -15.35 -1.05 -6.49
N LEU A 417 -14.83 -2.09 -5.85
CA LEU A 417 -13.52 -2.66 -6.19
C LEU A 417 -13.53 -3.32 -7.57
N GLU A 418 -14.63 -4.00 -7.91
CA GLU A 418 -14.87 -4.52 -9.25
C GLU A 418 -14.91 -3.41 -10.30
N GLU A 419 -15.69 -2.35 -10.06
CA GLU A 419 -15.77 -1.18 -10.94
C GLU A 419 -14.40 -0.53 -11.13
N LYS A 420 -13.65 -0.34 -10.03
CA LYS A 420 -12.27 0.17 -10.07
C LYS A 420 -11.37 -0.75 -10.91
N PHE A 421 -11.42 -2.05 -10.68
CA PHE A 421 -10.62 -3.02 -11.42
C PHE A 421 -10.92 -2.95 -12.92
N ILE A 422 -12.20 -2.99 -13.28
CA ILE A 422 -12.63 -2.90 -14.69
C ILE A 422 -12.12 -1.61 -15.32
N LYS A 423 -12.35 -0.46 -14.69
CA LYS A 423 -11.87 0.84 -15.18
C LYS A 423 -10.34 0.88 -15.36
N ASN A 424 -9.61 0.31 -14.42
CA ASN A 424 -8.14 0.25 -14.48
C ASN A 424 -7.66 -0.64 -15.62
N VAL A 425 -8.30 -1.80 -15.83
CA VAL A 425 -7.93 -2.76 -16.88
C VAL A 425 -8.33 -2.24 -18.27
N GLU A 426 -9.45 -1.52 -18.40
CA GLU A 426 -9.88 -0.89 -19.66
C GLU A 426 -8.89 0.16 -20.16
N SER A 427 -8.01 0.70 -19.31
CA SER A 427 -6.95 1.60 -19.77
C SER A 427 -5.98 0.93 -20.75
N ALA A 428 -5.89 -0.39 -20.77
CA ALA A 428 -4.99 -1.16 -21.66
C ALA A 428 -5.70 -2.25 -22.47
N PHE A 429 -6.86 -2.73 -22.06
CA PHE A 429 -7.59 -3.87 -22.66
C PHE A 429 -9.05 -3.54 -22.92
N SER A 430 -9.83 -4.48 -23.48
CA SER A 430 -11.27 -4.30 -23.66
C SER A 430 -12.05 -4.54 -22.35
N LEU A 431 -13.26 -3.98 -22.29
CA LEU A 431 -14.22 -4.24 -21.21
C LEU A 431 -14.50 -5.76 -21.06
N LYS A 432 -14.59 -6.48 -22.17
CA LYS A 432 -14.79 -7.93 -22.17
C LYS A 432 -13.64 -8.64 -21.45
N LYS A 433 -12.38 -8.27 -21.74
CA LYS A 433 -11.20 -8.87 -21.09
C LYS A 433 -11.15 -8.50 -19.62
N ALA A 434 -11.49 -7.26 -19.25
CA ALA A 434 -11.52 -6.84 -17.85
C ALA A 434 -12.49 -7.70 -17.02
N ASN A 435 -13.74 -7.86 -17.50
CA ASN A 435 -14.73 -8.71 -16.82
C ASN A 435 -14.26 -10.18 -16.75
N GLN A 436 -13.72 -10.72 -17.85
CA GLN A 436 -13.21 -12.08 -17.89
C GLN A 436 -12.13 -12.33 -16.84
N VAL A 437 -11.13 -11.45 -16.73
CA VAL A 437 -10.03 -11.57 -15.74
C VAL A 437 -10.57 -11.52 -14.32
N TRP A 438 -11.51 -10.61 -14.03
CA TRP A 438 -12.16 -10.50 -12.73
C TRP A 438 -12.84 -11.82 -12.34
N ASP A 439 -13.74 -12.31 -13.20
CA ASP A 439 -14.50 -13.52 -12.95
C ASP A 439 -13.61 -14.77 -12.83
N GLU A 440 -12.63 -14.93 -13.71
CA GLU A 440 -11.75 -16.10 -13.72
C GLU A 440 -10.88 -16.17 -12.46
N ILE A 441 -10.32 -15.02 -11.98
CA ILE A 441 -9.53 -15.01 -10.73
C ILE A 441 -10.41 -15.29 -9.52
N LEU A 442 -11.62 -14.72 -9.45
CA LEU A 442 -12.56 -15.04 -8.36
C LEU A 442 -12.96 -16.51 -8.34
N ASN A 443 -13.03 -17.15 -9.51
CA ASN A 443 -13.42 -18.56 -9.65
C ASN A 443 -12.26 -19.55 -9.45
N LEU A 444 -10.99 -19.09 -9.37
CA LEU A 444 -9.85 -19.95 -9.06
C LEU A 444 -10.06 -20.68 -7.73
N LYS A 445 -9.76 -21.98 -7.74
CA LYS A 445 -9.86 -22.86 -6.56
C LYS A 445 -8.49 -23.09 -5.96
N LYS A 446 -8.46 -23.46 -4.68
CA LYS A 446 -7.22 -23.75 -3.93
C LYS A 446 -6.32 -24.76 -4.67
N ASP A 447 -6.92 -25.82 -5.18
CA ASP A 447 -6.22 -26.93 -5.85
C ASP A 447 -5.89 -26.67 -7.33
N ASP A 448 -6.29 -25.55 -7.89
CA ASP A 448 -5.89 -25.18 -9.24
C ASP A 448 -4.37 -24.98 -9.31
N GLU A 449 -3.77 -25.36 -10.43
CA GLU A 449 -2.35 -25.07 -10.66
C GLU A 449 -2.15 -23.56 -10.76
N VAL A 450 -1.13 -23.04 -10.11
CA VAL A 450 -0.84 -21.59 -10.11
C VAL A 450 -0.66 -21.02 -11.51
N LYS A 451 -0.23 -21.85 -12.47
CA LYS A 451 -0.12 -21.43 -13.87
C LYS A 451 -1.41 -20.93 -14.49
N LYS A 452 -2.59 -21.31 -13.95
CA LYS A 452 -3.88 -20.78 -14.43
C LYS A 452 -3.96 -19.26 -14.20
N LEU A 453 -3.50 -18.77 -13.02
CA LEU A 453 -3.43 -17.32 -12.76
C LEU A 453 -2.59 -16.62 -13.84
N PHE A 454 -1.42 -17.17 -14.16
CA PHE A 454 -0.54 -16.56 -15.16
C PHE A 454 -1.15 -16.60 -16.56
N SER A 455 -1.80 -17.73 -16.95
CA SER A 455 -2.50 -17.83 -18.23
C SER A 455 -3.59 -16.79 -18.38
N ILE A 456 -4.44 -16.59 -17.35
CA ILE A 456 -5.49 -15.57 -17.34
C ILE A 456 -4.92 -14.17 -17.64
N LEU A 457 -3.75 -13.86 -17.07
CA LEU A 457 -3.12 -12.54 -17.19
C LEU A 457 -2.39 -12.30 -18.51
N ILE A 458 -1.89 -13.37 -19.17
CA ILE A 458 -1.07 -13.24 -20.39
C ILE A 458 -1.85 -13.57 -21.68
N GLU A 459 -3.01 -14.22 -21.61
CA GLU A 459 -3.83 -14.49 -22.78
C GLU A 459 -4.27 -13.21 -23.48
N ASP A 460 -4.20 -13.19 -24.82
CA ASP A 460 -4.72 -12.09 -25.63
C ASP A 460 -6.25 -12.06 -25.62
N GLU A 461 -6.85 -10.97 -26.14
CA GLU A 461 -8.30 -10.79 -26.31
C GLU A 461 -8.93 -11.80 -27.28
#